data_3c217f88cbcbb31f3ad1099b871a3edd
#
_entry.id   3c217f88cbcbb31f3ad1099b871a3edd
#
_cell.length_a   1.000
_cell.length_b   1.000
_cell.length_c   1.000
_cell.angle_alpha   90.00
_cell.angle_beta   90.00
_cell.angle_gamma   90.00
#
_symmetry.space_group_name_H-M   'P 1'
#
loop_
_entity.id
_entity.type
_entity.pdbx_description
1 polymer ?
#
loop_
_entity_poly.entity_id
_entity_poly.type
_entity_poly.pdbx_seq_one_letter_code
_entity_poly.pdbx_strand_id
1 'polypeptide(L)'
;ETHHLKKEVREPQGYYELGLITENNLEEVKASIPKETLTVLTGVAGSGKSTLVKAGFRDDDDVIFMSQKALQGSSRSNLMTYLGIFDQVRSFFSKQTGLKKAMFSYNSKGGCPNCGGKGYVKTELAFMGDFSQTCPVCHGKRYKDEVLEAKVDGYSIADVLDLTVKEGLSFFESHKDCL
;
A
#
# COMPACT_ATOMS: atom_id res chain seq x y z
N GLU A 1 -9.00 -0.47 28.24
CA GLU A 1 -9.99 0.11 27.30
C GLU A 1 -11.29 -0.66 27.43
N THR A 2 -12.35 0.02 27.88
CA THR A 2 -13.69 -0.56 27.97
C THR A 2 -14.32 -0.58 26.59
N HIS A 3 -14.44 -1.77 25.99
CA HIS A 3 -15.20 -1.94 24.77
C HIS A 3 -16.68 -1.68 25.02
N HIS A 4 -17.18 -0.54 24.57
CA HIS A 4 -18.60 -0.24 24.59
C HIS A 4 -19.30 -1.02 23.48
N LEU A 5 -20.01 -2.08 23.84
CA LEU A 5 -20.91 -2.75 22.91
C LEU A 5 -22.03 -1.78 22.52
N LYS A 6 -22.35 -1.70 21.23
CA LYS A 6 -23.51 -0.95 20.78
C LYS A 6 -24.77 -1.52 21.39
N LYS A 7 -25.60 -0.65 22.00
CA LYS A 7 -26.88 -1.04 22.56
C LYS A 7 -27.94 -1.33 21.47
N GLU A 8 -27.80 -0.69 20.32
CA GLU A 8 -28.69 -0.87 19.19
C GLU A 8 -27.92 -1.46 18.00
N VAL A 9 -28.47 -2.52 17.43
CA VAL A 9 -27.94 -3.16 16.23
C VAL A 9 -28.63 -2.56 15.03
N ARG A 10 -27.86 -2.20 13.98
CA ARG A 10 -28.42 -1.72 12.73
C ARG A 10 -29.18 -2.84 12.05
N GLU A 11 -30.44 -2.59 11.65
CA GLU A 11 -31.18 -3.50 10.81
C GLU A 11 -30.69 -3.44 9.37
N PRO A 12 -30.53 -4.60 8.69
CA PRO A 12 -30.08 -4.64 7.31
C PRO A 12 -31.16 -4.08 6.37
N GLN A 13 -30.71 -3.33 5.36
CA GLN A 13 -31.60 -2.78 4.32
C GLN A 13 -31.78 -3.74 3.13
N GLY A 14 -31.82 -5.02 3.40
CA GLY A 14 -31.93 -6.10 2.43
C GLY A 14 -30.78 -7.08 2.52
N TYR A 15 -30.71 -8.00 1.56
CA TYR A 15 -29.73 -9.08 1.54
C TYR A 15 -29.14 -9.26 0.13
N TYR A 16 -27.87 -9.66 0.09
CA TYR A 16 -27.27 -10.26 -1.08
C TYR A 16 -27.57 -11.75 -1.01
N GLU A 17 -28.37 -12.25 -1.92
CA GLU A 17 -28.66 -13.67 -2.03
C GLU A 17 -27.59 -14.34 -2.89
N LEU A 18 -26.66 -15.03 -2.24
CA LEU A 18 -25.65 -15.80 -2.95
C LEU A 18 -26.29 -17.09 -3.46
N GLY A 19 -26.23 -17.29 -4.77
CA GLY A 19 -26.79 -18.47 -5.42
C GLY A 19 -26.13 -19.77 -4.94
N LEU A 20 -26.47 -20.86 -5.62
CA LEU A 20 -25.90 -22.18 -5.32
C LEU A 20 -24.40 -22.17 -5.66
N ILE A 21 -23.55 -22.31 -4.64
CA ILE A 21 -22.11 -22.30 -4.80
C ILE A 21 -21.57 -23.71 -4.61
N THR A 22 -20.93 -24.22 -5.67
CA THR A 22 -20.21 -25.50 -5.67
C THR A 22 -18.80 -25.25 -6.17
N GLU A 23 -17.89 -24.96 -5.26
CA GLU A 23 -16.48 -24.66 -5.57
C GLU A 23 -15.57 -25.11 -4.40
N ASN A 24 -14.46 -25.75 -4.70
CA ASN A 24 -13.53 -26.38 -3.75
C ASN A 24 -14.25 -27.36 -2.82
N ASN A 25 -14.35 -27.04 -1.52
CA ASN A 25 -15.01 -27.88 -0.52
C ASN A 25 -16.46 -27.43 -0.22
N LEU A 26 -17.00 -26.50 -0.99
CA LEU A 26 -18.41 -26.10 -0.91
C LEU A 26 -19.22 -26.91 -1.91
N GLU A 27 -20.27 -27.57 -1.43
CA GLU A 27 -21.21 -28.34 -2.23
C GLU A 27 -22.61 -27.76 -2.05
N GLU A 28 -23.15 -27.18 -3.13
CA GLU A 28 -24.51 -26.63 -3.18
C GLU A 28 -24.86 -25.66 -2.04
N VAL A 29 -23.88 -24.84 -1.58
CA VAL A 29 -24.07 -23.91 -0.47
C VAL A 29 -24.79 -22.66 -0.94
N LYS A 30 -25.86 -22.27 -0.23
CA LYS A 30 -26.53 -20.99 -0.35
C LYS A 30 -26.23 -20.14 0.86
N ALA A 31 -26.11 -18.83 0.67
CA ALA A 31 -25.92 -17.88 1.76
C ALA A 31 -26.64 -16.55 1.46
N SER A 32 -27.11 -15.92 2.52
CA SER A 32 -27.74 -14.60 2.48
C SER A 32 -26.89 -13.65 3.32
N ILE A 33 -26.34 -12.60 2.72
CA ILE A 33 -25.46 -11.63 3.37
C ILE A 33 -26.21 -10.31 3.53
N PRO A 34 -26.39 -9.81 4.77
CA PRO A 34 -27.12 -8.58 5.01
C PRO A 34 -26.40 -7.35 4.42
N LYS A 35 -27.17 -6.47 3.78
CA LYS A 35 -26.66 -5.21 3.21
C LYS A 35 -26.49 -4.15 4.29
N GLU A 36 -25.53 -3.24 4.07
CA GLU A 36 -25.25 -2.07 4.91
C GLU A 36 -24.92 -2.38 6.37
N THR A 37 -24.48 -3.59 6.65
CA THR A 37 -24.07 -4.06 7.98
C THR A 37 -22.66 -4.65 7.96
N LEU A 38 -22.02 -4.72 9.13
CA LEU A 38 -20.78 -5.48 9.29
C LEU A 38 -21.15 -6.96 9.50
N THR A 39 -20.83 -7.78 8.51
CA THR A 39 -21.01 -9.23 8.59
C THR A 39 -19.68 -9.93 8.85
N VAL A 40 -19.65 -10.82 9.82
CA VAL A 40 -18.46 -11.61 10.16
C VAL A 40 -18.73 -13.09 9.84
N LEU A 41 -17.93 -13.63 8.92
CA LEU A 41 -17.96 -15.05 8.55
C LEU A 41 -16.92 -15.82 9.38
N THR A 42 -17.37 -16.69 10.26
CA THR A 42 -16.52 -17.48 11.17
C THR A 42 -16.51 -18.97 10.80
N GLY A 43 -15.50 -19.69 11.24
CA GLY A 43 -15.36 -21.12 11.02
C GLY A 43 -13.89 -21.57 11.04
N VAL A 44 -13.66 -22.87 11.09
CA VAL A 44 -12.32 -23.47 11.11
C VAL A 44 -11.51 -23.16 9.85
N ALA A 45 -10.20 -23.29 9.92
CA ALA A 45 -9.34 -23.16 8.74
C ALA A 45 -9.75 -24.19 7.68
N GLY A 46 -9.80 -23.78 6.41
CA GLY A 46 -10.19 -24.64 5.31
C GLY A 46 -11.70 -24.88 5.13
N SER A 47 -12.57 -24.28 5.95
CA SER A 47 -14.03 -24.46 5.85
C SER A 47 -14.72 -23.77 4.67
N GLY A 48 -13.97 -23.17 3.75
CA GLY A 48 -14.53 -22.56 2.53
C GLY A 48 -14.98 -21.09 2.68
N LYS A 49 -14.73 -20.41 3.81
CA LYS A 49 -15.15 -19.03 4.03
C LYS A 49 -14.76 -18.07 2.89
N SER A 50 -13.50 -18.09 2.52
CA SER A 50 -12.99 -17.22 1.44
C SER A 50 -13.52 -17.65 0.07
N THR A 51 -13.77 -18.91 -0.13
CA THR A 51 -14.39 -19.44 -1.35
C THR A 51 -15.82 -18.96 -1.48
N LEU A 52 -16.60 -19.06 -0.39
CA LEU A 52 -17.99 -18.58 -0.36
C LEU A 52 -18.11 -17.11 -0.78
N VAL A 53 -17.31 -16.23 -0.16
CA VAL A 53 -17.37 -14.81 -0.46
C VAL A 53 -16.90 -14.52 -1.90
N LYS A 54 -15.78 -15.11 -2.34
CA LYS A 54 -15.25 -14.87 -3.68
C LYS A 54 -16.13 -15.41 -4.79
N ALA A 55 -16.69 -16.61 -4.60
CA ALA A 55 -17.58 -17.19 -5.58
C ALA A 55 -18.95 -16.48 -5.62
N GLY A 56 -19.46 -16.11 -4.43
CA GLY A 56 -20.77 -15.48 -4.32
C GLY A 56 -20.85 -14.06 -4.86
N PHE A 57 -19.72 -13.34 -4.87
CA PHE A 57 -19.63 -11.95 -5.37
C PHE A 57 -18.73 -11.82 -6.60
N ARG A 58 -18.47 -12.92 -7.31
CA ARG A 58 -17.52 -12.92 -8.46
C ARG A 58 -17.91 -11.94 -9.56
N ASP A 59 -19.18 -11.82 -9.83
CA ASP A 59 -19.73 -11.03 -10.94
C ASP A 59 -20.37 -9.71 -10.47
N ASP A 60 -20.05 -9.27 -9.24
CA ASP A 60 -20.57 -8.04 -8.67
C ASP A 60 -19.47 -6.95 -8.72
N ASP A 61 -19.60 -6.03 -9.67
CA ASP A 61 -18.64 -4.94 -9.91
C ASP A 61 -18.57 -3.92 -8.76
N ASP A 62 -19.58 -3.88 -7.90
CA ASP A 62 -19.64 -2.97 -6.74
C ASP A 62 -18.88 -3.53 -5.53
N VAL A 63 -18.40 -4.77 -5.59
CA VAL A 63 -17.71 -5.44 -4.48
C VAL A 63 -16.20 -5.30 -4.58
N ILE A 64 -15.58 -4.70 -3.57
CA ILE A 64 -14.14 -4.55 -3.46
C ILE A 64 -13.56 -5.65 -2.55
N PHE A 65 -12.74 -6.52 -3.14
CA PHE A 65 -12.03 -7.57 -2.39
C PHE A 65 -10.69 -7.09 -1.87
N MET A 66 -10.53 -7.09 -0.54
CA MET A 66 -9.24 -6.84 0.10
C MET A 66 -8.60 -8.16 0.54
N SER A 67 -7.45 -8.49 -0.03
CA SER A 67 -6.70 -9.70 0.33
C SER A 67 -5.88 -9.48 1.59
N GLN A 68 -5.76 -10.52 2.44
CA GLN A 68 -4.81 -10.55 3.57
C GLN A 68 -3.36 -10.80 3.13
N LYS A 69 -3.13 -11.12 1.85
CA LYS A 69 -1.76 -11.30 1.34
C LYS A 69 -1.00 -9.99 1.47
N ALA A 70 0.25 -10.07 1.93
CA ALA A 70 1.14 -8.92 1.93
C ALA A 70 1.21 -8.32 0.52
N LEU A 71 1.29 -6.99 0.44
CA LEU A 71 1.49 -6.30 -0.83
C LEU A 71 2.76 -6.84 -1.49
N GLN A 72 2.61 -7.42 -2.68
CA GLN A 72 3.75 -7.88 -3.44
C GLN A 72 4.45 -6.68 -4.05
N GLY A 73 5.66 -6.44 -3.62
CA GLY A 73 6.51 -5.39 -4.13
C GLY A 73 7.97 -5.83 -4.18
N SER A 74 8.76 -5.19 -5.01
CA SER A 74 10.22 -5.33 -4.97
C SER A 74 10.78 -4.57 -3.76
N SER A 75 12.06 -4.83 -3.42
CA SER A 75 12.79 -4.04 -2.40
C SER A 75 12.86 -2.54 -2.71
N ARG A 76 12.41 -2.14 -3.88
CA ARG A 76 12.36 -0.76 -4.38
C ARG A 76 10.95 -0.17 -4.42
N SER A 77 9.92 -0.97 -4.09
CA SER A 77 8.54 -0.49 -4.03
C SER A 77 8.31 0.38 -2.80
N ASN A 78 7.47 1.39 -2.93
CA ASN A 78 6.95 2.22 -1.86
C ASN A 78 5.45 2.48 -2.08
N LEU A 79 4.80 3.14 -1.14
CA LEU A 79 3.37 3.42 -1.22
C LEU A 79 3.00 4.20 -2.50
N MET A 80 3.79 5.20 -2.88
CA MET A 80 3.50 6.02 -4.07
C MET A 80 3.66 5.25 -5.39
N THR A 81 4.62 4.30 -5.46
CA THR A 81 4.74 3.40 -6.62
C THR A 81 3.57 2.43 -6.69
N TYR A 82 3.07 1.96 -5.55
CA TYR A 82 1.91 1.10 -5.47
C TYR A 82 0.63 1.82 -5.91
N LEU A 83 0.46 3.08 -5.50
CA LEU A 83 -0.66 3.94 -5.90
C LEU A 83 -0.54 4.49 -7.34
N GLY A 84 0.59 4.29 -8.00
CA GLY A 84 0.83 4.79 -9.36
C GLY A 84 1.11 6.30 -9.45
N ILE A 85 1.27 7.01 -8.33
CA ILE A 85 1.43 8.47 -8.29
C ILE A 85 2.90 8.92 -8.24
N PHE A 86 3.85 8.01 -8.12
CA PHE A 86 5.28 8.36 -7.96
C PHE A 86 5.83 9.20 -9.12
N ASP A 87 5.35 8.95 -10.34
CA ASP A 87 5.79 9.71 -11.51
C ASP A 87 5.32 11.16 -11.50
N GLN A 88 4.14 11.42 -10.98
CA GLN A 88 3.58 12.76 -10.76
C GLN A 88 4.38 13.50 -9.69
N VAL A 89 4.69 12.88 -8.56
CA VAL A 89 5.53 13.43 -7.50
C VAL A 89 6.92 13.82 -8.02
N ARG A 90 7.54 12.97 -8.84
CA ARG A 90 8.83 13.28 -9.48
C ARG A 90 8.75 14.48 -10.43
N SER A 91 7.66 14.58 -11.19
CA SER A 91 7.42 15.73 -12.08
C SER A 91 7.22 17.02 -11.28
N PHE A 92 6.49 16.94 -10.19
CA PHE A 92 6.27 18.05 -9.26
C PHE A 92 7.60 18.58 -8.71
N PHE A 93 8.43 17.72 -8.10
CA PHE A 93 9.75 18.13 -7.60
C PHE A 93 10.66 18.70 -8.71
N SER A 94 10.63 18.12 -9.90
CA SER A 94 11.40 18.62 -11.05
C SER A 94 10.99 20.05 -11.43
N LYS A 95 9.69 20.33 -11.46
CA LYS A 95 9.17 21.69 -11.77
C LYS A 95 9.54 22.71 -10.69
N GLN A 96 9.43 22.32 -9.42
CA GLN A 96 9.65 23.23 -8.28
C GLN A 96 11.13 23.52 -8.05
N THR A 97 12.01 22.57 -8.28
CA THR A 97 13.44 22.71 -7.95
C THR A 97 14.33 22.99 -9.18
N GLY A 98 13.79 22.83 -10.38
CA GLY A 98 14.56 22.96 -11.64
C GLY A 98 15.49 21.77 -11.95
N LEU A 99 15.61 20.78 -11.07
CA LEU A 99 16.37 19.57 -11.33
C LEU A 99 15.65 18.65 -12.32
N LYS A 100 16.42 17.90 -13.11
CA LYS A 100 15.83 16.95 -14.06
C LYS A 100 15.02 15.87 -13.33
N LYS A 101 13.84 15.53 -13.83
CA LYS A 101 12.95 14.50 -13.30
C LYS A 101 13.64 13.16 -13.00
N ALA A 102 14.67 12.80 -13.80
CA ALA A 102 15.47 11.59 -13.57
C ALA A 102 16.28 11.61 -12.25
N MET A 103 16.56 12.79 -11.70
CA MET A 103 17.23 12.94 -10.40
C MET A 103 16.31 12.53 -9.25
N PHE A 104 15.00 12.71 -9.39
CA PHE A 104 14.00 12.33 -8.40
C PHE A 104 13.58 10.85 -8.48
N SER A 105 14.40 10.00 -9.12
CA SER A 105 14.23 8.55 -9.12
C SER A 105 15.43 7.88 -8.45
N TYR A 106 15.19 7.22 -7.34
CA TYR A 106 16.20 6.41 -6.65
C TYR A 106 16.64 5.17 -7.44
N ASN A 107 15.91 4.80 -8.51
CA ASN A 107 16.28 3.75 -9.46
C ASN A 107 17.09 4.26 -10.66
N SER A 108 17.42 5.55 -10.69
CA SER A 108 18.09 6.22 -11.80
C SER A 108 19.23 7.12 -11.27
N LYS A 109 19.46 8.25 -11.94
CA LYS A 109 20.61 9.15 -11.69
C LYS A 109 20.64 9.74 -10.27
N GLY A 110 19.49 9.90 -9.60
CA GLY A 110 19.39 10.44 -8.25
C GLY A 110 19.56 9.41 -7.14
N GLY A 111 19.64 8.13 -7.47
CA GLY A 111 19.81 7.06 -6.48
C GLY A 111 21.17 7.11 -5.76
N CYS A 112 21.18 6.77 -4.47
CA CYS A 112 22.40 6.64 -3.71
C CYS A 112 23.35 5.61 -4.36
N PRO A 113 24.58 5.96 -4.70
CA PRO A 113 25.49 5.05 -5.40
C PRO A 113 25.92 3.86 -4.54
N ASN A 114 25.98 4.02 -3.22
CA ASN A 114 26.40 2.96 -2.31
C ASN A 114 25.41 1.80 -2.24
N CYS A 115 24.10 2.07 -2.12
CA CYS A 115 23.06 1.04 -2.02
C CYS A 115 22.25 0.84 -3.31
N GLY A 116 22.56 1.58 -4.38
CA GLY A 116 21.83 1.54 -5.63
C GLY A 116 20.35 1.92 -5.48
N GLY A 117 20.04 2.86 -4.57
CA GLY A 117 18.67 3.33 -4.29
C GLY A 117 17.83 2.40 -3.42
N LYS A 118 18.43 1.35 -2.81
CA LYS A 118 17.70 0.41 -1.94
C LYS A 118 17.45 0.97 -0.53
N GLY A 119 18.31 1.88 -0.05
CA GLY A 119 18.28 2.40 1.31
C GLY A 119 19.00 1.49 2.33
N TYR A 120 19.37 0.29 1.95
CA TYR A 120 20.08 -0.68 2.78
C TYR A 120 21.14 -1.43 1.97
N VAL A 121 22.11 -1.99 2.64
CA VAL A 121 23.11 -2.91 2.09
C VAL A 121 22.88 -4.30 2.69
N LYS A 122 23.01 -5.32 1.85
CA LYS A 122 22.96 -6.72 2.29
C LYS A 122 24.37 -7.24 2.46
N THR A 123 24.59 -7.93 3.55
CA THR A 123 25.81 -8.69 3.80
C THR A 123 25.43 -10.17 3.88
N GLU A 124 25.95 -10.96 2.96
CA GLU A 124 25.75 -12.41 2.97
C GLU A 124 26.72 -13.01 4.02
N LEU A 125 26.15 -13.60 5.05
CA LEU A 125 26.90 -14.34 6.06
C LEU A 125 26.74 -15.83 5.76
N ALA A 126 27.82 -16.51 5.42
CA ALA A 126 27.86 -17.89 4.93
C ALA A 126 27.11 -18.92 5.81
N PHE A 127 26.87 -18.61 7.08
CA PHE A 127 26.26 -19.55 8.04
C PHE A 127 25.03 -18.98 8.79
N MET A 128 24.65 -17.69 8.61
CA MET A 128 23.60 -17.04 9.40
C MET A 128 22.50 -16.39 8.55
N GLY A 129 22.51 -16.60 7.22
CA GLY A 129 21.57 -15.98 6.30
C GLY A 129 21.90 -14.53 5.97
N ASP A 130 21.05 -13.90 5.14
CA ASP A 130 21.23 -12.52 4.70
C ASP A 130 20.98 -11.53 5.84
N PHE A 131 21.96 -10.72 6.17
CA PHE A 131 21.79 -9.60 7.09
C PHE A 131 21.65 -8.30 6.30
N SER A 132 20.60 -7.53 6.59
CA SER A 132 20.35 -6.23 5.97
C SER A 132 20.63 -5.12 6.95
N GLN A 133 21.49 -4.18 6.58
CA GLN A 133 21.86 -3.01 7.37
C GLN A 133 21.45 -1.73 6.64
N THR A 134 20.96 -0.73 7.37
CA THR A 134 20.71 0.60 6.79
C THR A 134 21.95 1.13 6.09
N CYS A 135 21.79 1.68 4.89
CA CYS A 135 22.91 2.22 4.13
C CYS A 135 23.62 3.33 4.90
N PRO A 136 24.96 3.21 5.16
CA PRO A 136 25.67 4.20 5.96
C PRO A 136 25.86 5.54 5.23
N VAL A 137 25.64 5.58 3.92
CA VAL A 137 25.80 6.81 3.11
C VAL A 137 24.51 7.61 3.07
N CYS A 138 23.38 6.99 2.67
CA CYS A 138 22.12 7.70 2.55
C CYS A 138 21.20 7.55 3.77
N HIS A 139 21.60 6.83 4.80
CA HIS A 139 20.85 6.61 6.05
C HIS A 139 19.40 6.16 5.82
N GLY A 140 19.19 5.29 4.83
CA GLY A 140 17.88 4.80 4.45
C GLY A 140 17.12 5.66 3.41
N LYS A 141 17.55 6.90 3.17
CA LYS A 141 16.85 7.86 2.31
C LYS A 141 16.89 7.54 0.80
N ARG A 142 17.71 6.60 0.36
CA ARG A 142 17.78 6.06 -1.02
C ARG A 142 18.36 7.00 -2.08
N TYR A 143 18.50 8.30 -1.82
CA TYR A 143 18.94 9.33 -2.75
C TYR A 143 20.33 9.83 -2.46
N LYS A 144 20.92 10.53 -3.43
CA LYS A 144 22.13 11.33 -3.26
C LYS A 144 21.84 12.61 -2.47
N ASP A 145 22.86 13.17 -1.83
CA ASP A 145 22.70 14.39 -1.03
C ASP A 145 22.19 15.57 -1.85
N GLU A 146 22.68 15.78 -3.08
CA GLU A 146 22.21 16.84 -3.97
C GLU A 146 20.68 16.80 -4.25
N VAL A 147 20.09 15.59 -4.24
CA VAL A 147 18.64 15.41 -4.42
C VAL A 147 17.89 15.65 -3.10
N LEU A 148 18.50 15.30 -1.97
CA LEU A 148 17.93 15.52 -0.65
C LEU A 148 17.98 17.02 -0.24
N GLU A 149 18.91 17.77 -0.77
CA GLU A 149 19.01 19.22 -0.60
C GLU A 149 17.96 19.99 -1.41
N ALA A 150 17.50 19.41 -2.52
CA ALA A 150 16.44 19.97 -3.35
C ALA A 150 15.07 19.80 -2.67
N LYS A 151 14.67 20.79 -1.88
CA LYS A 151 13.45 20.76 -1.06
C LYS A 151 12.34 21.62 -1.64
N VAL A 152 11.11 21.20 -1.37
CA VAL A 152 9.88 21.97 -1.60
C VAL A 152 9.19 22.11 -0.24
N ASP A 153 8.93 23.33 0.20
CA ASP A 153 8.39 23.67 1.53
C ASP A 153 9.11 22.98 2.69
N GLY A 154 10.43 22.85 2.57
CA GLY A 154 11.27 22.20 3.59
C GLY A 154 11.35 20.68 3.48
N TYR A 155 10.56 20.02 2.64
CA TYR A 155 10.56 18.57 2.42
C TYR A 155 11.41 18.18 1.21
N SER A 156 12.32 17.25 1.40
CA SER A 156 12.96 16.53 0.28
C SER A 156 11.99 15.50 -0.30
N ILE A 157 12.28 14.99 -1.49
CA ILE A 157 11.48 13.88 -2.05
C ILE A 157 11.47 12.65 -1.15
N ALA A 158 12.57 12.35 -0.44
CA ALA A 158 12.63 11.25 0.51
C ALA A 158 11.67 11.47 1.68
N ASP A 159 11.62 12.68 2.23
CA ASP A 159 10.71 13.02 3.33
C ASP A 159 9.24 12.88 2.88
N VAL A 160 8.91 13.31 1.65
CA VAL A 160 7.54 13.14 1.09
C VAL A 160 7.19 11.67 0.86
N LEU A 161 8.15 10.82 0.49
CA LEU A 161 7.92 9.37 0.33
C LEU A 161 7.65 8.66 1.67
N ASP A 162 8.08 9.23 2.78
CA ASP A 162 7.90 8.70 4.14
C ASP A 162 6.61 9.23 4.82
N LEU A 163 5.90 10.18 4.19
CA LEU A 163 4.64 10.70 4.72
C LEU A 163 3.56 9.61 4.78
N THR A 164 2.75 9.65 5.82
CA THR A 164 1.48 8.92 5.86
C THR A 164 0.51 9.50 4.82
N VAL A 165 -0.52 8.75 4.45
CA VAL A 165 -1.55 9.24 3.50
C VAL A 165 -2.18 10.55 4.00
N LYS A 166 -2.44 10.67 5.30
CA LYS A 166 -3.02 11.88 5.89
C LYS A 166 -2.10 13.11 5.75
N GLU A 167 -0.81 12.94 6.06
CA GLU A 167 0.19 14.00 5.91
C GLU A 167 0.41 14.36 4.44
N GLY A 168 0.44 13.34 3.57
CA GLY A 168 0.55 13.53 2.13
C GLY A 168 -0.62 14.35 1.56
N LEU A 169 -1.85 14.08 1.98
CA LEU A 169 -3.01 14.88 1.59
C LEU A 169 -2.81 16.35 1.95
N SER A 170 -2.39 16.65 3.19
CA SER A 170 -2.15 18.02 3.63
C SER A 170 -1.02 18.70 2.85
N PHE A 171 0.08 17.97 2.57
CA PHE A 171 1.19 18.48 1.76
C PHE A 171 0.76 18.82 0.34
N PHE A 172 0.03 17.92 -0.34
CA PHE A 172 -0.39 18.16 -1.73
C PHE A 172 -1.61 19.07 -1.86
N GLU A 173 -2.42 19.25 -0.80
CA GLU A 173 -3.51 20.25 -0.82
C GLU A 173 -3.00 21.66 -1.05
N SER A 174 -1.85 22.02 -0.49
CA SER A 174 -1.21 23.32 -0.72
C SER A 174 -0.61 23.48 -2.12
N HIS A 175 -0.55 22.39 -2.91
CA HIS A 175 0.09 22.34 -4.22
C HIS A 175 -0.84 21.84 -5.35
N LYS A 176 -2.15 21.96 -5.20
CA LYS A 176 -3.17 21.45 -6.15
C LYS A 176 -2.95 21.91 -7.59
N ASP A 177 -2.44 23.12 -7.77
CA ASP A 177 -2.21 23.71 -9.09
C ASP A 177 -0.94 23.14 -9.78
N CYS A 178 -0.17 22.31 -9.10
CA CYS A 178 1.12 21.78 -9.59
C CYS A 178 1.10 20.27 -9.90
N LEU A 179 0.05 19.58 -9.55
CA LEU A 179 -0.19 18.15 -9.78
C LEU A 179 -1.20 17.94 -10.89
#